data_3f3dd2ab73287bdf14ccc0368f42cbfa
#
_entry.id   3f3dd2ab73287bdf14ccc0368f42cbfa
#
_cell.length_a   1.000
_cell.length_b   1.000
_cell.length_c   1.000
_cell.angle_alpha   90.00
_cell.angle_beta   90.00
_cell.angle_gamma   90.00
#
_symmetry.space_group_name_H-M   'P 1'
#
loop_
_entity.id
_entity.type
_entity.pdbx_description
1 polymer ?
#
loop_
_entity_poly.entity_id
_entity_poly.type
_entity_poly.pdbx_seq_one_letter_code
_entity_poly.pdbx_strand_id
1 'polypeptide(L)'
;MSQHRIIAVSQLSMFLFLINCRTAESVDDLTRTRFLEAVQETQKRIADPAFSCDMRIALRKDNESISAKKRAELVAAGRDPDVPDTDEWRVMISGKNTLEAASPHPPAEVITSRNADYAFLIKRIGKDARFTIGGVEPNISESDISAKISEAVDNARAFAIGNWFVNSEPLDRLVASPAFRLIDAEEIDWKGTKAVKVEFERPDTRDVLRDFGPSYLICDTSQHWAILEYELKVGPTAIQHVEMDFGEAINGFPIPKKMVRRAFGTQDVESVRRIVCEVELLRTSVPDSEFRLSHYGLPEPVFTASSRGGWLWYLAGGIALITFGVMIRRRRQRVT
;
A
#
# COMPACT_ATOMS: atom_id res chain seq x y z
N MET A 1 26.93 -17.51 63.26
CA MET A 1 25.82 -18.09 62.44
C MET A 1 25.06 -16.98 61.73
N SER A 2 25.64 -16.21 60.82
CA SER A 2 24.92 -15.06 60.19
C SER A 2 25.23 -14.82 58.68
N GLN A 3 26.22 -15.47 58.09
CA GLN A 3 26.58 -15.21 56.68
C GLN A 3 25.88 -16.14 55.63
N HIS A 4 25.42 -17.31 56.03
CA HIS A 4 24.78 -18.27 55.11
C HIS A 4 23.29 -17.95 54.78
N ARG A 5 22.60 -17.09 55.56
CA ARG A 5 21.20 -16.73 55.29
C ARG A 5 21.04 -15.61 54.24
N ILE A 6 22.03 -14.75 54.08
CA ILE A 6 21.98 -13.63 53.14
C ILE A 6 22.16 -14.09 51.69
N ILE A 7 22.98 -15.12 51.46
CA ILE A 7 23.23 -15.65 50.10
C ILE A 7 21.99 -16.40 49.53
N ALA A 8 21.23 -17.11 50.36
CA ALA A 8 20.05 -17.87 49.92
C ALA A 8 18.89 -16.95 49.49
N VAL A 9 18.72 -15.80 50.14
CA VAL A 9 17.64 -14.83 49.79
C VAL A 9 17.97 -14.10 48.48
N SER A 10 19.24 -13.78 48.22
CA SER A 10 19.68 -13.14 46.98
C SER A 10 19.52 -14.06 45.75
N GLN A 11 19.82 -15.34 45.91
CA GLN A 11 19.66 -16.31 44.81
C GLN A 11 18.17 -16.61 44.51
N LEU A 12 17.31 -16.65 45.52
CA LEU A 12 15.88 -16.86 45.34
C LEU A 12 15.19 -15.68 44.64
N SER A 13 15.59 -14.43 44.99
CA SER A 13 15.09 -13.21 44.30
C SER A 13 15.52 -13.14 42.85
N MET A 14 16.75 -13.53 42.55
CA MET A 14 17.25 -13.52 41.17
C MET A 14 16.59 -14.61 40.32
N PHE A 15 16.25 -15.78 40.93
CA PHE A 15 15.55 -16.85 40.26
C PHE A 15 14.09 -16.50 39.97
N LEU A 16 13.40 -15.83 40.90
CA LEU A 16 12.03 -15.29 40.73
C LEU A 16 12.00 -14.17 39.69
N PHE A 17 13.03 -13.31 39.62
CA PHE A 17 13.13 -12.29 38.59
C PHE A 17 13.34 -12.88 37.17
N LEU A 18 14.16 -13.92 37.06
CA LEU A 18 14.37 -14.64 35.80
C LEU A 18 13.14 -15.43 35.34
N ILE A 19 12.34 -15.99 36.26
CA ILE A 19 11.09 -16.67 35.94
C ILE A 19 10.02 -15.65 35.48
N ASN A 20 9.91 -14.49 36.12
CA ASN A 20 8.96 -13.46 35.70
C ASN A 20 9.37 -12.80 34.36
N CYS A 21 10.65 -12.62 34.06
CA CYS A 21 11.08 -12.15 32.75
C CYS A 21 10.76 -13.18 31.63
N ARG A 22 10.90 -14.49 31.88
CA ARG A 22 10.60 -15.51 30.86
C ARG A 22 9.10 -15.69 30.59
N THR A 23 8.24 -15.45 31.58
CA THR A 23 6.77 -15.56 31.40
C THR A 23 6.20 -14.33 30.70
N ALA A 24 6.79 -13.15 30.83
CA ALA A 24 6.42 -11.96 30.06
C ALA A 24 6.79 -12.08 28.58
N GLU A 25 7.97 -12.60 28.25
CA GLU A 25 8.38 -12.84 26.85
C GLU A 25 7.47 -13.80 26.08
N SER A 26 6.86 -14.79 26.74
CA SER A 26 6.06 -15.84 26.06
C SER A 26 4.66 -15.40 25.64
N VAL A 27 4.04 -14.45 26.32
CA VAL A 27 2.70 -13.94 25.97
C VAL A 27 2.81 -12.95 24.81
N ASP A 28 3.83 -12.15 24.81
CA ASP A 28 4.16 -11.16 23.80
C ASP A 28 4.49 -11.82 22.43
N ASP A 29 5.27 -12.89 22.46
CA ASP A 29 5.67 -13.63 21.26
C ASP A 29 4.49 -14.32 20.56
N LEU A 30 3.47 -14.75 21.30
CA LEU A 30 2.27 -15.38 20.74
C LEU A 30 1.37 -14.36 20.00
N THR A 31 1.13 -13.19 20.58
CA THR A 31 0.33 -12.13 19.95
C THR A 31 1.03 -11.58 18.72
N ARG A 32 2.34 -11.42 18.78
CA ARG A 32 3.21 -11.07 17.65
C ARG A 32 3.09 -12.08 16.50
N THR A 33 3.22 -13.37 16.79
CA THR A 33 3.10 -14.43 15.79
C THR A 33 1.72 -14.43 15.15
N ARG A 34 0.66 -14.33 15.96
CA ARG A 34 -0.73 -14.26 15.47
C ARG A 34 -0.96 -13.06 14.55
N PHE A 35 -0.41 -11.89 14.88
CA PHE A 35 -0.51 -10.70 14.03
C PHE A 35 0.12 -10.96 12.66
N LEU A 36 1.36 -11.46 12.62
CA LEU A 36 2.08 -11.72 11.36
C LEU A 36 1.37 -12.76 10.48
N GLU A 37 0.88 -13.85 11.09
CA GLU A 37 0.11 -14.88 10.39
C GLU A 37 -1.20 -14.32 9.84
N ALA A 38 -1.93 -13.53 10.63
CA ALA A 38 -3.18 -12.93 10.23
C ALA A 38 -3.02 -11.94 9.07
N VAL A 39 -1.97 -11.14 9.05
CA VAL A 39 -1.65 -10.25 7.93
C VAL A 39 -1.47 -11.03 6.64
N GLN A 40 -0.71 -12.13 6.67
CA GLN A 40 -0.49 -12.97 5.50
C GLN A 40 -1.78 -13.66 5.02
N GLU A 41 -2.57 -14.21 5.94
CA GLU A 41 -3.83 -14.87 5.61
C GLU A 41 -4.85 -13.89 4.99
N THR A 42 -4.97 -12.70 5.57
CA THR A 42 -5.87 -11.66 5.07
C THR A 42 -5.50 -11.24 3.65
N GLN A 43 -4.22 -11.05 3.36
CA GLN A 43 -3.78 -10.70 2.01
C GLN A 43 -4.04 -11.80 0.98
N LYS A 44 -3.90 -13.06 1.36
CA LYS A 44 -4.27 -14.20 0.49
C LYS A 44 -5.74 -14.14 0.11
N ARG A 45 -6.63 -13.86 1.07
CA ARG A 45 -8.07 -13.78 0.85
C ARG A 45 -8.48 -12.56 0.03
N ILE A 46 -7.89 -11.40 0.27
CA ILE A 46 -8.13 -10.19 -0.55
C ILE A 46 -7.65 -10.40 -1.99
N ALA A 47 -6.63 -11.21 -2.21
CA ALA A 47 -6.14 -11.59 -3.52
C ALA A 47 -6.95 -12.69 -4.21
N ASP A 48 -7.88 -13.34 -3.49
CA ASP A 48 -8.78 -14.36 -4.05
C ASP A 48 -9.81 -13.71 -4.99
N PRO A 49 -10.07 -14.25 -6.18
CA PRO A 49 -11.11 -13.75 -7.08
C PRO A 49 -12.51 -13.70 -6.46
N ALA A 50 -12.79 -14.49 -5.43
CA ALA A 50 -14.04 -14.41 -4.67
C ALA A 50 -14.21 -13.07 -3.92
N PHE A 51 -13.10 -12.36 -3.60
CA PHE A 51 -13.16 -10.99 -3.09
C PHE A 51 -13.37 -10.03 -4.25
N SER A 52 -14.59 -9.59 -4.45
CA SER A 52 -14.97 -8.73 -5.58
C SER A 52 -15.92 -7.63 -5.12
N CYS A 53 -15.65 -6.39 -5.55
CA CYS A 53 -16.48 -5.23 -5.21
C CYS A 53 -16.29 -4.08 -6.19
N ASP A 54 -17.33 -3.25 -6.25
CA ASP A 54 -17.38 -2.00 -6.99
C ASP A 54 -17.84 -0.91 -6.02
N MET A 55 -17.05 0.10 -5.83
CA MET A 55 -17.23 1.14 -4.82
C MET A 55 -17.11 2.53 -5.42
N ARG A 56 -17.93 3.44 -4.89
CA ARG A 56 -17.75 4.89 -5.07
C ARG A 56 -16.98 5.42 -3.88
N ILE A 57 -15.99 6.24 -4.13
CA ILE A 57 -15.18 6.90 -3.11
C ILE A 57 -15.35 8.39 -3.27
N ALA A 58 -15.86 9.03 -2.23
CA ALA A 58 -15.93 10.47 -2.11
C ALA A 58 -14.89 10.96 -1.12
N LEU A 59 -14.02 11.85 -1.55
CA LEU A 59 -12.93 12.38 -0.74
C LEU A 59 -13.12 13.89 -0.57
N ARG A 60 -13.04 14.30 0.69
CA ARG A 60 -13.07 15.71 1.07
C ARG A 60 -11.81 16.06 1.84
N LYS A 61 -11.07 17.04 1.34
CA LYS A 61 -9.86 17.56 1.96
C LYS A 61 -10.16 18.95 2.49
N ASP A 62 -10.02 19.16 3.78
CA ASP A 62 -10.20 20.46 4.41
C ASP A 62 -9.11 20.71 5.47
N ASN A 63 -9.10 21.90 6.02
CA ASN A 63 -8.25 22.24 7.16
C ASN A 63 -9.16 22.21 8.40
N GLU A 64 -8.94 21.25 9.32
CA GLU A 64 -9.65 21.20 10.61
C GLU A 64 -9.25 22.38 11.49
N SER A 65 -7.97 22.74 11.44
CA SER A 65 -7.41 23.97 11.99
C SER A 65 -6.28 24.49 11.11
N ILE A 66 -5.99 25.77 11.19
CA ILE A 66 -4.96 26.40 10.38
C ILE A 66 -4.30 27.57 11.14
N SER A 67 -2.97 27.53 11.27
CA SER A 67 -2.23 28.64 11.86
C SER A 67 -2.31 29.89 10.99
N ALA A 68 -2.19 31.08 11.62
CA ALA A 68 -2.22 32.36 10.92
C ALA A 68 -1.16 32.44 9.82
N LYS A 69 0.03 31.89 10.06
CA LYS A 69 1.12 31.82 9.10
C LYS A 69 0.72 30.97 7.88
N LYS A 70 0.16 29.77 8.09
CA LYS A 70 -0.24 28.88 7.01
C LYS A 70 -1.39 29.43 6.20
N ARG A 71 -2.36 30.09 6.84
CA ARG A 71 -3.46 30.79 6.19
C ARG A 71 -2.93 31.87 5.22
N ALA A 72 -2.00 32.69 5.69
CA ALA A 72 -1.37 33.73 4.86
C ALA A 72 -0.63 33.15 3.64
N GLU A 73 0.09 32.04 3.80
CA GLU A 73 0.76 31.33 2.71
C GLU A 73 -0.23 30.82 1.65
N LEU A 74 -1.36 30.21 2.06
CA LEU A 74 -2.38 29.68 1.14
C LEU A 74 -3.06 30.82 0.36
N VAL A 75 -3.44 31.91 1.04
CA VAL A 75 -4.04 33.10 0.40
C VAL A 75 -3.05 33.72 -0.59
N ALA A 76 -1.77 33.85 -0.23
CA ALA A 76 -0.73 34.33 -1.14
C ALA A 76 -0.53 33.45 -2.38
N ALA A 77 -0.79 32.15 -2.24
CA ALA A 77 -0.79 31.19 -3.34
C ALA A 77 -2.10 31.16 -4.15
N GLY A 78 -3.05 32.07 -3.89
CA GLY A 78 -4.35 32.13 -4.56
C GLY A 78 -5.32 31.00 -4.18
N ARG A 79 -5.11 30.36 -3.04
CA ARG A 79 -5.99 29.29 -2.52
C ARG A 79 -6.83 29.82 -1.37
N ASP A 80 -8.12 29.50 -1.38
CA ASP A 80 -8.98 29.76 -0.25
C ASP A 80 -8.83 28.63 0.79
N PRO A 81 -8.30 28.91 2.00
CA PRO A 81 -8.09 27.89 3.01
C PRO A 81 -9.38 27.31 3.60
N ASP A 82 -10.52 27.96 3.42
CA ASP A 82 -11.81 27.58 3.99
C ASP A 82 -12.68 26.79 2.99
N VAL A 83 -12.28 26.71 1.72
CA VAL A 83 -12.97 25.92 0.70
C VAL A 83 -12.41 24.50 0.67
N PRO A 84 -13.24 23.48 0.94
CA PRO A 84 -12.83 22.09 0.83
C PRO A 84 -12.49 21.72 -0.62
N ASP A 85 -11.43 20.94 -0.79
CA ASP A 85 -11.12 20.27 -2.04
C ASP A 85 -11.82 18.90 -2.03
N THR A 86 -12.61 18.60 -3.06
CA THR A 86 -13.42 17.40 -3.16
C THR A 86 -13.10 16.64 -4.43
N ASP A 87 -12.87 15.34 -4.28
CA ASP A 87 -12.66 14.41 -5.37
C ASP A 87 -13.66 13.25 -5.26
N GLU A 88 -14.09 12.72 -6.39
CA GLU A 88 -14.91 11.52 -6.44
C GLU A 88 -14.37 10.59 -7.52
N TRP A 89 -14.27 9.30 -7.21
CA TRP A 89 -13.90 8.28 -8.17
C TRP A 89 -14.53 6.95 -7.84
N ARG A 90 -14.50 6.05 -8.81
CA ARG A 90 -14.99 4.68 -8.68
C ARG A 90 -13.81 3.72 -8.66
N VAL A 91 -13.87 2.75 -7.76
CA VAL A 91 -12.87 1.69 -7.64
C VAL A 91 -13.56 0.33 -7.77
N MET A 92 -13.05 -0.50 -8.65
CA MET A 92 -13.46 -1.89 -8.78
C MET A 92 -12.30 -2.80 -8.42
N ILE A 93 -12.59 -3.85 -7.66
CA ILE A 93 -11.63 -4.87 -7.25
C ILE A 93 -12.24 -6.25 -7.55
N SER A 94 -11.42 -7.16 -8.08
CA SER A 94 -11.73 -8.59 -8.20
C SER A 94 -10.43 -9.37 -7.96
N GLY A 95 -10.22 -9.83 -6.74
CA GLY A 95 -8.97 -10.40 -6.29
C GLY A 95 -7.78 -9.46 -6.52
N LYS A 96 -6.86 -9.86 -7.41
CA LYS A 96 -5.70 -9.06 -7.79
C LYS A 96 -6.00 -7.96 -8.81
N ASN A 97 -7.12 -8.07 -9.54
CA ASN A 97 -7.52 -7.07 -10.52
C ASN A 97 -8.02 -5.82 -9.82
N THR A 98 -7.63 -4.66 -10.28
CA THR A 98 -8.08 -3.38 -9.75
C THR A 98 -8.24 -2.39 -10.87
N LEU A 99 -9.31 -1.59 -10.79
CA LEU A 99 -9.58 -0.50 -11.70
C LEU A 99 -9.99 0.74 -10.90
N GLU A 100 -9.43 1.86 -11.26
CA GLU A 100 -9.80 3.20 -10.81
C GLU A 100 -10.36 3.98 -11.99
N ALA A 101 -11.55 4.57 -11.83
CA ALA A 101 -12.13 5.50 -12.79
C ALA A 101 -12.32 6.85 -12.10
N ALA A 102 -11.60 7.87 -12.57
CA ALA A 102 -11.60 9.21 -12.03
C ALA A 102 -12.01 10.24 -13.09
N SER A 103 -12.62 11.32 -12.65
CA SER A 103 -12.94 12.47 -13.51
C SER A 103 -12.22 13.72 -12.98
N PRO A 104 -10.88 13.79 -13.14
CA PRO A 104 -10.06 14.84 -12.52
C PRO A 104 -10.44 16.26 -12.98
N HIS A 105 -10.93 16.37 -14.21
CA HIS A 105 -11.39 17.63 -14.80
C HIS A 105 -12.57 17.34 -15.74
N PRO A 106 -13.82 17.38 -15.26
CA PRO A 106 -14.96 17.14 -16.14
C PRO A 106 -14.95 18.10 -17.35
N PRO A 107 -15.20 17.61 -18.58
CA PRO A 107 -15.77 16.29 -18.90
C PRO A 107 -14.74 15.17 -19.14
N ALA A 108 -13.51 15.29 -18.68
CA ALA A 108 -12.48 14.26 -18.86
C ALA A 108 -12.69 13.10 -17.88
N GLU A 109 -12.53 11.89 -18.39
CA GLU A 109 -12.51 10.65 -17.61
C GLU A 109 -11.19 9.90 -17.86
N VAL A 110 -10.57 9.43 -16.79
CA VAL A 110 -9.35 8.64 -16.81
C VAL A 110 -9.62 7.31 -16.12
N ILE A 111 -9.29 6.23 -16.78
CA ILE A 111 -9.39 4.87 -16.21
C ILE A 111 -8.00 4.28 -16.15
N THR A 112 -7.62 3.87 -14.96
CA THR A 112 -6.37 3.16 -14.68
C THR A 112 -6.71 1.77 -14.18
N SER A 113 -6.15 0.73 -14.78
CA SER A 113 -6.44 -0.65 -14.40
C SER A 113 -5.20 -1.52 -14.41
N ARG A 114 -5.20 -2.52 -13.53
CA ARG A 114 -4.29 -3.66 -13.54
C ARG A 114 -5.10 -4.93 -13.46
N ASN A 115 -4.87 -5.85 -14.39
CA ASN A 115 -5.40 -7.21 -14.39
C ASN A 115 -4.27 -8.25 -14.33
N ALA A 116 -4.59 -9.53 -14.49
CA ALA A 116 -3.60 -10.61 -14.41
C ALA A 116 -2.50 -10.51 -15.48
N ASP A 117 -2.83 -9.97 -16.66
CA ASP A 117 -1.98 -10.01 -17.85
C ASP A 117 -1.20 -8.71 -18.04
N TYR A 118 -1.86 -7.55 -17.81
CA TYR A 118 -1.31 -6.25 -18.10
C TYR A 118 -1.94 -5.15 -17.23
N ALA A 119 -1.30 -3.98 -17.26
CA ALA A 119 -1.83 -2.75 -16.70
C ALA A 119 -2.04 -1.72 -17.81
N PHE A 120 -3.08 -0.87 -17.67
CA PHE A 120 -3.36 0.15 -18.67
C PHE A 120 -3.89 1.45 -18.07
N LEU A 121 -3.70 2.52 -18.83
CA LEU A 121 -4.29 3.81 -18.62
C LEU A 121 -4.98 4.24 -19.91
N ILE A 122 -6.28 4.56 -19.82
CA ILE A 122 -7.06 5.09 -20.93
C ILE A 122 -7.75 6.38 -20.50
N LYS A 123 -8.09 7.22 -21.48
CA LYS A 123 -8.75 8.51 -21.23
C LYS A 123 -9.75 8.84 -22.32
N ARG A 124 -10.81 9.57 -21.95
CA ARG A 124 -11.72 10.22 -22.90
C ARG A 124 -12.07 11.63 -22.42
N ILE A 125 -12.45 12.48 -23.37
CA ILE A 125 -12.92 13.85 -23.08
C ILE A 125 -14.34 13.96 -23.69
N GLY A 126 -15.33 14.05 -22.81
CA GLY A 126 -16.74 14.01 -23.17
C GLY A 126 -17.35 12.62 -23.11
N LYS A 127 -18.64 12.54 -22.74
CA LYS A 127 -19.35 11.27 -22.52
C LYS A 127 -19.44 10.41 -23.77
N ASP A 128 -19.60 11.03 -24.94
CA ASP A 128 -19.77 10.33 -26.23
C ASP A 128 -18.44 10.10 -26.97
N ALA A 129 -17.31 10.56 -26.40
CA ALA A 129 -16.01 10.37 -26.99
C ALA A 129 -15.52 8.94 -26.80
N ARG A 130 -14.76 8.43 -27.76
CA ARG A 130 -14.07 7.13 -27.64
C ARG A 130 -12.90 7.26 -26.68
N PHE A 131 -12.63 6.18 -25.95
CA PHE A 131 -11.40 6.08 -25.18
C PHE A 131 -10.18 6.07 -26.08
N THR A 132 -9.12 6.70 -25.61
CA THR A 132 -7.79 6.67 -26.20
C THR A 132 -6.81 6.05 -25.21
N ILE A 133 -5.87 5.27 -25.72
CA ILE A 133 -4.85 4.62 -24.91
C ILE A 133 -3.81 5.67 -24.50
N GLY A 134 -3.60 5.84 -23.19
CA GLY A 134 -2.54 6.64 -22.61
C GLY A 134 -1.27 5.81 -22.31
N GLY A 135 -1.46 4.52 -22.03
CA GLY A 135 -0.38 3.55 -21.81
C GLY A 135 -0.92 2.15 -21.61
N VAL A 136 -0.16 1.15 -22.07
CA VAL A 136 -0.41 -0.28 -21.82
C VAL A 136 0.92 -0.97 -21.61
N GLU A 137 1.06 -1.66 -20.49
CA GLU A 137 2.31 -2.29 -20.10
C GLU A 137 2.06 -3.70 -19.55
N PRO A 138 2.92 -4.68 -19.86
CA PRO A 138 2.86 -5.97 -19.17
C PRO A 138 3.14 -5.77 -17.68
N ASN A 139 2.50 -6.56 -16.82
CA ASN A 139 2.61 -6.45 -15.36
C ASN A 139 4.03 -6.57 -14.78
N ILE A 140 4.98 -7.06 -15.57
CA ILE A 140 6.40 -7.22 -15.21
C ILE A 140 7.27 -6.06 -15.72
N SER A 141 6.68 -5.02 -16.32
CA SER A 141 7.43 -3.87 -16.83
C SER A 141 7.90 -2.97 -15.68
N GLU A 142 9.15 -2.49 -15.77
CA GLU A 142 9.72 -1.49 -14.84
C GLU A 142 9.68 -0.08 -15.46
N SER A 143 8.80 0.16 -16.43
CA SER A 143 8.67 1.47 -17.08
C SER A 143 8.07 2.51 -16.13
N ASP A 144 8.33 3.81 -16.42
CA ASP A 144 7.71 4.92 -15.67
C ASP A 144 6.17 4.90 -15.76
N ILE A 145 5.62 4.41 -16.87
CA ILE A 145 4.17 4.25 -17.05
C ILE A 145 3.65 3.17 -16.11
N SER A 146 4.32 2.02 -16.06
CA SER A 146 3.97 0.93 -15.14
C SER A 146 4.03 1.37 -13.68
N ALA A 147 5.03 2.15 -13.30
CA ALA A 147 5.15 2.71 -11.95
C ALA A 147 3.96 3.62 -11.60
N LYS A 148 3.59 4.55 -12.51
CA LYS A 148 2.44 5.45 -12.32
C LYS A 148 1.11 4.71 -12.22
N ILE A 149 0.89 3.71 -13.10
CA ILE A 149 -0.32 2.88 -13.04
C ILE A 149 -0.35 2.11 -11.71
N SER A 150 0.79 1.56 -11.29
CA SER A 150 0.89 0.83 -10.02
C SER A 150 0.56 1.70 -8.83
N GLU A 151 1.10 2.91 -8.79
CA GLU A 151 0.82 3.88 -7.72
C GLU A 151 -0.66 4.26 -7.67
N ALA A 152 -1.28 4.56 -8.82
CA ALA A 152 -2.71 4.88 -8.89
C ALA A 152 -3.57 3.72 -8.38
N VAL A 153 -3.30 2.49 -8.85
CA VAL A 153 -4.02 1.28 -8.44
C VAL A 153 -3.83 0.99 -6.95
N ASP A 154 -2.62 1.10 -6.41
CA ASP A 154 -2.35 0.85 -5.00
C ASP A 154 -3.02 1.93 -4.12
N ASN A 155 -3.03 3.19 -4.55
CA ASN A 155 -3.77 4.27 -3.88
C ASN A 155 -5.29 4.03 -3.91
N ALA A 156 -5.85 3.64 -5.05
CA ALA A 156 -7.26 3.31 -5.17
C ALA A 156 -7.67 2.18 -4.21
N ARG A 157 -6.88 1.12 -4.13
CA ARG A 157 -7.08 0.04 -3.15
C ARG A 157 -6.98 0.54 -1.71
N ALA A 158 -6.02 1.40 -1.41
CA ALA A 158 -5.83 1.95 -0.07
C ALA A 158 -7.03 2.78 0.41
N PHE A 159 -7.75 3.43 -0.49
CA PHE A 159 -8.99 4.12 -0.16
C PHE A 159 -10.20 3.18 -0.09
N ALA A 160 -10.25 2.18 -0.95
CA ALA A 160 -11.37 1.24 -1.03
C ALA A 160 -11.39 0.22 0.11
N ILE A 161 -10.23 -0.32 0.47
CA ILE A 161 -10.03 -1.35 1.49
C ILE A 161 -8.92 -0.94 2.48
N GLY A 162 -8.94 0.32 2.90
CA GLY A 162 -7.90 0.97 3.70
C GLY A 162 -7.59 0.32 5.04
N ASN A 163 -8.50 -0.48 5.57
CA ASN A 163 -8.34 -1.24 6.79
C ASN A 163 -7.27 -2.36 6.72
N TRP A 164 -6.57 -2.50 5.60
CA TRP A 164 -5.38 -3.36 5.45
C TRP A 164 -4.23 -2.62 4.75
N PHE A 165 -4.28 -1.30 4.78
CA PHE A 165 -3.25 -0.43 4.22
C PHE A 165 -2.77 0.58 5.27
N VAL A 166 -1.49 0.86 5.25
CA VAL A 166 -0.86 1.88 6.09
C VAL A 166 -0.15 2.86 5.16
N ASN A 167 -0.61 4.11 5.14
CA ASN A 167 -0.08 5.15 4.25
C ASN A 167 0.02 4.71 2.77
N SER A 168 -1.06 4.10 2.24
CA SER A 168 -1.15 3.54 0.88
C SER A 168 -0.27 2.32 0.60
N GLU A 169 0.42 1.79 1.59
CA GLU A 169 1.18 0.55 1.47
C GLU A 169 0.37 -0.63 2.05
N PRO A 170 0.23 -1.75 1.33
CA PRO A 170 -0.39 -2.96 1.86
C PRO A 170 0.33 -3.44 3.12
N LEU A 171 -0.43 -3.85 4.14
CA LEU A 171 0.12 -4.24 5.44
C LEU A 171 1.09 -5.41 5.35
N ASP A 172 0.89 -6.36 4.43
CA ASP A 172 1.81 -7.47 4.18
C ASP A 172 3.17 -7.00 3.65
N ARG A 173 3.19 -5.98 2.77
CA ARG A 173 4.45 -5.38 2.29
C ARG A 173 5.17 -4.62 3.39
N LEU A 174 4.44 -3.86 4.21
CA LEU A 174 5.00 -3.16 5.35
C LEU A 174 5.71 -4.15 6.29
N VAL A 175 5.02 -5.23 6.66
CA VAL A 175 5.52 -6.25 7.59
C VAL A 175 6.65 -7.09 6.99
N ALA A 176 6.63 -7.34 5.67
CA ALA A 176 7.69 -8.07 4.97
C ALA A 176 8.97 -7.23 4.75
N SER A 177 8.92 -5.92 5.00
CA SER A 177 10.10 -5.06 4.88
C SER A 177 11.20 -5.50 5.87
N PRO A 178 12.45 -5.66 5.43
CA PRO A 178 13.56 -6.00 6.33
C PRO A 178 13.85 -4.92 7.38
N ALA A 179 13.36 -3.69 7.16
CA ALA A 179 13.47 -2.59 8.10
C ALA A 179 12.29 -2.53 9.10
N PHE A 180 11.23 -3.32 8.89
CA PHE A 180 10.10 -3.37 9.82
C PHE A 180 10.53 -4.00 11.15
N ARG A 181 10.22 -3.32 12.24
CA ARG A 181 10.47 -3.79 13.60
C ARG A 181 9.17 -3.69 14.38
N LEU A 182 8.65 -4.82 14.80
CA LEU A 182 7.54 -4.86 15.74
C LEU A 182 8.11 -4.65 17.14
N ILE A 183 7.66 -3.59 17.81
CA ILE A 183 8.13 -3.18 19.14
C ILE A 183 7.32 -3.91 20.21
N ASP A 184 5.98 -3.83 20.11
CA ASP A 184 5.06 -4.40 21.09
C ASP A 184 3.73 -4.80 20.45
N ALA A 185 2.97 -5.71 21.09
CA ALA A 185 1.63 -6.10 20.68
C ALA A 185 0.82 -6.51 21.93
N GLU A 186 -0.16 -5.70 22.28
CA GLU A 186 -0.98 -5.88 23.49
C GLU A 186 -2.48 -5.92 23.18
N GLU A 187 -3.22 -6.75 23.92
CA GLU A 187 -4.68 -6.73 23.89
C GLU A 187 -5.20 -5.52 24.66
N ILE A 188 -6.09 -4.76 24.02
CA ILE A 188 -6.71 -3.57 24.61
C ILE A 188 -8.23 -3.59 24.46
N ASP A 189 -8.92 -2.78 25.25
CA ASP A 189 -10.30 -2.39 24.98
C ASP A 189 -10.29 -1.05 24.23
N TRP A 190 -10.68 -1.09 22.96
CA TRP A 190 -10.78 0.10 22.12
C TRP A 190 -12.25 0.44 21.88
N LYS A 191 -12.73 1.51 22.54
CA LYS A 191 -14.13 1.99 22.43
C LYS A 191 -15.18 0.88 22.66
N GLY A 192 -14.92 -0.05 23.60
CA GLY A 192 -15.77 -1.19 23.90
C GLY A 192 -15.59 -2.42 23.00
N THR A 193 -14.61 -2.40 22.10
CA THR A 193 -14.26 -3.53 21.23
C THR A 193 -12.92 -4.13 21.68
N LYS A 194 -12.85 -5.45 21.78
CA LYS A 194 -11.56 -6.14 22.01
C LYS A 194 -10.70 -6.00 20.80
N ALA A 195 -9.56 -5.38 20.95
CA ALA A 195 -8.61 -5.08 19.89
C ALA A 195 -7.20 -5.42 20.31
N VAL A 196 -6.28 -5.43 19.37
CA VAL A 196 -4.84 -5.52 19.63
C VAL A 196 -4.18 -4.23 19.14
N LYS A 197 -3.44 -3.59 20.03
CA LYS A 197 -2.55 -2.47 19.70
C LYS A 197 -1.20 -3.06 19.32
N VAL A 198 -0.72 -2.73 18.14
CA VAL A 198 0.56 -3.17 17.60
C VAL A 198 1.44 -1.95 17.47
N GLU A 199 2.54 -1.90 18.21
CA GLU A 199 3.55 -0.84 18.11
C GLU A 199 4.69 -1.29 17.20
N PHE A 200 5.11 -0.41 16.29
CA PHE A 200 6.15 -0.74 15.33
C PHE A 200 6.96 0.49 14.92
N GLU A 201 8.09 0.25 14.27
CA GLU A 201 8.88 1.23 13.55
C GLU A 201 9.37 0.65 12.23
N ARG A 202 9.64 1.51 11.26
CA ARG A 202 10.32 1.15 10.01
C ARG A 202 11.22 2.31 9.57
N PRO A 203 12.45 2.38 10.07
CA PRO A 203 13.39 3.40 9.64
C PRO A 203 13.75 3.19 8.15
N ASP A 204 13.57 4.24 7.34
CA ASP A 204 13.97 4.24 5.94
C ASP A 204 14.69 5.55 5.60
N THR A 205 16.01 5.49 5.49
CA THR A 205 16.83 6.66 5.16
C THR A 205 16.77 7.07 3.70
N ARG A 206 16.16 6.28 2.82
CA ARG A 206 16.08 6.53 1.38
C ARG A 206 14.78 7.19 0.97
N ASP A 207 13.69 6.87 1.69
CA ASP A 207 12.36 7.37 1.41
C ASP A 207 11.70 7.89 2.69
N VAL A 208 11.70 9.22 2.84
CA VAL A 208 11.12 9.89 4.03
C VAL A 208 9.64 9.57 4.20
N LEU A 209 8.89 9.31 3.12
CA LEU A 209 7.48 8.94 3.19
C LEU A 209 7.27 7.52 3.73
N ARG A 210 8.32 6.71 3.73
CA ARG A 210 8.35 5.35 4.27
C ARG A 210 9.16 5.21 5.54
N ASP A 211 9.76 6.31 6.01
CA ASP A 211 10.46 6.37 7.29
C ASP A 211 9.44 6.54 8.41
N PHE A 212 9.12 5.46 9.10
CA PHE A 212 8.19 5.47 10.22
C PHE A 212 8.96 5.33 11.52
N GLY A 213 8.95 6.41 12.33
CA GLY A 213 9.34 6.35 13.74
C GLY A 213 8.37 5.49 14.56
N PRO A 214 8.47 5.46 15.90
CA PRO A 214 7.54 4.71 16.74
C PRO A 214 6.10 5.08 16.45
N SER A 215 5.36 4.12 15.91
CA SER A 215 4.01 4.23 15.35
C SER A 215 3.15 3.10 15.90
N TYR A 216 1.82 3.19 15.78
CA TYR A 216 0.96 2.10 16.21
C TYR A 216 -0.20 1.85 15.25
N LEU A 217 -0.72 0.62 15.30
CA LEU A 217 -1.99 0.18 14.72
C LEU A 217 -2.88 -0.36 15.82
N ILE A 218 -4.18 -0.14 15.73
CA ILE A 218 -5.20 -0.82 16.53
C ILE A 218 -6.02 -1.69 15.59
N CYS A 219 -6.03 -3.00 15.82
CA CYS A 219 -6.64 -3.99 14.95
C CYS A 219 -7.76 -4.75 15.65
N ASP A 220 -8.90 -4.95 14.97
CA ASP A 220 -9.97 -5.83 15.44
C ASP A 220 -9.68 -7.28 15.06
N THR A 221 -9.34 -8.10 16.04
CA THR A 221 -9.01 -9.50 15.82
C THR A 221 -10.23 -10.35 15.41
N SER A 222 -11.44 -9.89 15.73
CA SER A 222 -12.69 -10.58 15.36
C SER A 222 -13.05 -10.33 13.89
N GLN A 223 -12.51 -9.27 13.27
CA GLN A 223 -12.77 -8.86 11.89
C GLN A 223 -11.52 -8.97 11.02
N HIS A 224 -10.85 -10.13 11.05
CA HIS A 224 -9.66 -10.41 10.23
C HIS A 224 -8.51 -9.43 10.44
N TRP A 225 -8.33 -8.94 11.67
CA TRP A 225 -7.30 -7.95 12.00
C TRP A 225 -7.43 -6.64 11.20
N ALA A 226 -8.67 -6.26 10.89
CA ALA A 226 -8.94 -4.98 10.25
C ALA A 226 -8.44 -3.83 11.13
N ILE A 227 -7.74 -2.89 10.52
CA ILE A 227 -7.22 -1.71 11.21
C ILE A 227 -8.39 -0.79 11.55
N LEU A 228 -8.60 -0.51 12.83
CA LEU A 228 -9.58 0.43 13.36
C LEU A 228 -9.04 1.86 13.39
N GLU A 229 -7.78 1.96 13.76
CA GLU A 229 -7.06 3.22 13.96
C GLU A 229 -5.57 3.01 13.76
N TYR A 230 -4.87 4.04 13.30
CA TYR A 230 -3.42 4.05 13.37
C TYR A 230 -2.86 5.46 13.50
N GLU A 231 -1.67 5.56 14.10
CA GLU A 231 -0.86 6.76 14.10
C GLU A 231 0.52 6.45 13.53
N LEU A 232 0.96 7.27 12.57
CA LEU A 232 2.27 7.18 11.97
C LEU A 232 3.06 8.44 12.27
N LYS A 233 4.29 8.28 12.72
CA LYS A 233 5.30 9.34 12.74
C LYS A 233 6.13 9.20 11.46
N VAL A 234 5.80 10.01 10.46
CA VAL A 234 6.40 9.96 9.12
C VAL A 234 7.60 10.92 9.08
N GLY A 235 8.79 10.36 8.99
CA GLY A 235 10.02 11.12 9.09
C GLY A 235 10.09 11.97 10.38
N PRO A 236 10.94 13.01 10.40
CA PRO A 236 11.12 13.83 11.60
C PRO A 236 10.01 14.88 11.81
N THR A 237 9.15 15.12 10.80
CA THR A 237 8.34 16.34 10.75
C THR A 237 6.85 16.15 10.59
N ALA A 238 6.35 14.94 10.38
CA ALA A 238 4.94 14.73 10.15
C ALA A 238 4.34 13.62 11.02
N ILE A 239 3.13 13.85 11.50
CA ILE A 239 2.29 12.84 12.17
C ILE A 239 1.01 12.69 11.37
N GLN A 240 0.58 11.45 11.18
CA GLN A 240 -0.68 11.10 10.56
C GLN A 240 -1.46 10.22 11.53
N HIS A 241 -2.70 10.62 11.80
CA HIS A 241 -3.65 9.84 12.57
C HIS A 241 -4.83 9.47 11.68
N VAL A 242 -5.22 8.21 11.68
CA VAL A 242 -6.32 7.70 10.84
C VAL A 242 -7.27 6.88 11.69
N GLU A 243 -8.54 7.20 11.62
CA GLU A 243 -9.63 6.43 12.22
C GLU A 243 -10.53 5.88 11.12
N MET A 244 -11.06 4.68 11.31
CA MET A 244 -11.92 3.98 10.35
C MET A 244 -13.21 3.53 10.99
N ASP A 245 -14.33 3.83 10.32
CA ASP A 245 -15.65 3.26 10.63
C ASP A 245 -15.99 2.23 9.56
N PHE A 246 -16.53 1.09 9.96
CA PHE A 246 -16.90 0.02 9.05
C PHE A 246 -18.37 0.07 8.65
N GLY A 247 -18.65 -0.40 7.44
CA GLY A 247 -19.98 -0.58 6.88
C GLY A 247 -20.28 -2.05 6.64
N GLU A 248 -20.69 -2.35 5.41
CA GLU A 248 -21.02 -3.70 4.98
C GLU A 248 -19.76 -4.57 4.87
N ALA A 249 -19.92 -5.88 5.01
CA ALA A 249 -18.85 -6.83 4.83
C ALA A 249 -19.01 -7.56 3.49
N ILE A 250 -17.89 -7.80 2.80
CA ILE A 250 -17.83 -8.63 1.59
C ILE A 250 -17.19 -9.96 1.97
N ASN A 251 -17.93 -11.05 1.86
CA ASN A 251 -17.46 -12.38 2.25
C ASN A 251 -16.86 -12.44 3.68
N GLY A 252 -17.46 -11.68 4.60
CA GLY A 252 -17.00 -11.57 5.98
C GLY A 252 -15.89 -10.54 6.21
N PHE A 253 -15.37 -9.89 5.15
CA PHE A 253 -14.38 -8.81 5.28
C PHE A 253 -15.08 -7.46 5.48
N PRO A 254 -14.80 -6.74 6.56
CA PRO A 254 -15.36 -5.42 6.79
C PRO A 254 -14.81 -4.43 5.75
N ILE A 255 -15.69 -3.66 5.14
CA ILE A 255 -15.31 -2.59 4.22
C ILE A 255 -15.40 -1.26 4.97
N PRO A 256 -14.40 -0.38 4.86
CA PRO A 256 -14.49 0.96 5.43
C PRO A 256 -15.70 1.68 4.84
N LYS A 257 -16.56 2.22 5.69
CA LYS A 257 -17.62 3.15 5.30
C LYS A 257 -17.10 4.59 5.31
N LYS A 258 -16.22 4.87 6.27
CA LYS A 258 -15.62 6.18 6.43
C LYS A 258 -14.22 6.05 6.98
N MET A 259 -13.33 6.84 6.45
CA MET A 259 -11.96 7.00 6.90
C MET A 259 -11.70 8.47 7.18
N VAL A 260 -11.18 8.80 8.34
CA VAL A 260 -10.79 10.18 8.70
C VAL A 260 -9.30 10.19 8.96
N ARG A 261 -8.56 10.85 8.08
CA ARG A 261 -7.12 11.06 8.23
C ARG A 261 -6.84 12.50 8.65
N ARG A 262 -6.09 12.67 9.72
CA ARG A 262 -5.55 13.94 10.17
C ARG A 262 -4.05 13.93 9.98
N ALA A 263 -3.51 14.97 9.40
CA ALA A 263 -2.07 15.12 9.21
C ALA A 263 -1.65 16.50 9.71
N PHE A 264 -0.60 16.53 10.50
CA PHE A 264 -0.02 17.76 11.08
C PHE A 264 1.49 17.65 11.12
N GLY A 265 2.14 18.80 11.00
CA GLY A 265 3.59 18.89 11.14
C GLY A 265 3.99 18.97 12.59
N THR A 266 5.11 18.37 12.97
CA THR A 266 5.66 18.48 14.34
C THR A 266 6.07 19.91 14.71
N GLN A 267 6.33 20.77 13.71
CA GLN A 267 6.68 22.20 13.88
C GLN A 267 5.46 23.14 13.77
N ASP A 268 4.35 22.66 13.24
CA ASP A 268 3.09 23.42 13.07
C ASP A 268 1.91 22.52 13.46
N VAL A 269 1.85 22.19 14.74
CA VAL A 269 0.77 21.33 15.31
C VAL A 269 -0.60 22.03 15.30
N GLU A 270 -0.63 23.37 15.12
CA GLU A 270 -1.87 24.14 15.03
C GLU A 270 -2.54 23.96 13.68
N SER A 271 -1.79 23.62 12.63
CA SER A 271 -2.34 23.37 11.30
C SER A 271 -2.60 21.88 11.10
N VAL A 272 -3.86 21.50 11.19
CA VAL A 272 -4.34 20.12 10.98
C VAL A 272 -5.07 20.03 9.66
N ARG A 273 -4.48 19.30 8.72
CA ARG A 273 -5.16 18.92 7.47
C ARG A 273 -5.99 17.68 7.71
N ARG A 274 -7.27 17.76 7.42
CA ARG A 274 -8.20 16.65 7.51
C ARG A 274 -8.56 16.14 6.12
N ILE A 275 -8.57 14.83 5.95
CA ILE A 275 -9.06 14.14 4.76
C ILE A 275 -10.14 13.18 5.24
N VAL A 276 -11.35 13.37 4.76
CA VAL A 276 -12.48 12.47 4.99
C VAL A 276 -12.72 11.70 3.71
N CYS A 277 -12.66 10.39 3.80
CA CYS A 277 -12.95 9.46 2.72
C CYS A 277 -14.24 8.71 3.09
N GLU A 278 -15.27 8.81 2.26
CA GLU A 278 -16.51 8.05 2.40
C GLU A 278 -16.57 7.02 1.27
N VAL A 279 -16.89 5.78 1.64
CA VAL A 279 -16.93 4.64 0.72
C VAL A 279 -18.36 4.13 0.65
N GLU A 280 -18.90 4.07 -0.56
CA GLU A 280 -20.21 3.49 -0.86
C GLU A 280 -20.02 2.21 -1.68
N LEU A 281 -20.49 1.07 -1.16
CA LEU A 281 -20.46 -0.19 -1.88
C LEU A 281 -21.61 -0.20 -2.92
N LEU A 282 -21.28 -0.30 -4.19
CA LEU A 282 -22.24 -0.33 -5.29
C LEU A 282 -22.61 -1.76 -5.70
N ARG A 283 -21.62 -2.65 -5.78
CA ARG A 283 -21.79 -4.06 -6.16
C ARG A 283 -20.81 -4.95 -5.40
N THR A 284 -21.19 -6.19 -5.11
CA THR A 284 -20.34 -7.21 -4.49
C THR A 284 -19.77 -8.22 -5.49
N SER A 285 -19.95 -7.98 -6.78
CA SER A 285 -19.40 -8.81 -7.85
C SER A 285 -19.09 -7.96 -9.08
N VAL A 286 -17.88 -8.09 -9.59
CA VAL A 286 -17.39 -7.39 -10.78
C VAL A 286 -16.83 -8.43 -11.75
N PRO A 287 -17.37 -8.53 -12.99
CA PRO A 287 -16.82 -9.43 -13.99
C PRO A 287 -15.38 -9.07 -14.39
N ASP A 288 -14.54 -10.07 -14.59
CA ASP A 288 -13.14 -9.87 -15.02
C ASP A 288 -13.01 -9.11 -16.35
N SER A 289 -14.04 -9.18 -17.20
CA SER A 289 -14.08 -8.43 -18.44
C SER A 289 -14.03 -6.91 -18.24
N GLU A 290 -14.52 -6.39 -17.11
CA GLU A 290 -14.49 -4.94 -16.82
C GLU A 290 -13.06 -4.41 -16.61
N PHE A 291 -12.10 -5.29 -16.30
CA PHE A 291 -10.70 -4.94 -16.16
C PHE A 291 -9.88 -5.07 -17.44
N ARG A 292 -10.53 -5.24 -18.60
CA ARG A 292 -9.89 -5.45 -19.91
C ARG A 292 -10.15 -4.29 -20.85
N LEU A 293 -9.21 -4.02 -21.75
CA LEU A 293 -9.33 -2.99 -22.78
C LEU A 293 -10.51 -3.21 -23.71
N SER A 294 -10.84 -4.48 -24.00
CA SER A 294 -11.98 -4.85 -24.85
C SER A 294 -13.33 -4.40 -24.29
N HIS A 295 -13.47 -4.28 -22.97
CA HIS A 295 -14.67 -3.71 -22.33
C HIS A 295 -14.92 -2.25 -22.76
N TYR A 296 -13.87 -1.51 -23.07
CA TYR A 296 -13.91 -0.11 -23.48
C TYR A 296 -13.86 0.07 -25.00
N GLY A 297 -14.07 -1.02 -25.75
CA GLY A 297 -14.05 -1.01 -27.21
C GLY A 297 -12.65 -0.84 -27.81
N LEU A 298 -11.60 -1.13 -27.04
CA LEU A 298 -10.20 -1.07 -27.47
C LEU A 298 -9.66 -2.48 -27.73
N PRO A 299 -8.70 -2.66 -28.64
CA PRO A 299 -8.09 -3.96 -28.88
C PRO A 299 -7.26 -4.44 -27.68
N GLU A 300 -7.30 -5.76 -27.43
CA GLU A 300 -6.43 -6.37 -26.43
C GLU A 300 -4.95 -6.30 -26.88
N PRO A 301 -4.02 -6.03 -25.97
CA PRO A 301 -2.62 -5.92 -26.31
C PRO A 301 -2.01 -7.29 -26.60
N VAL A 302 -1.17 -7.34 -27.63
CA VAL A 302 -0.36 -8.49 -27.93
C VAL A 302 1.07 -8.19 -27.51
N PHE A 303 1.48 -8.71 -26.36
CA PHE A 303 2.87 -8.64 -25.95
C PHE A 303 3.64 -9.79 -26.63
N THR A 304 4.40 -9.47 -27.68
CA THR A 304 5.40 -10.40 -28.15
C THR A 304 6.39 -10.62 -27.02
N ALA A 305 6.51 -11.86 -26.55
CA ALA A 305 7.55 -12.21 -25.59
C ALA A 305 8.89 -11.69 -26.17
N SER A 306 9.41 -10.62 -25.61
CA SER A 306 10.74 -10.18 -25.99
C SER A 306 11.64 -11.35 -25.61
N SER A 307 12.15 -12.05 -26.64
CA SER A 307 13.02 -13.18 -26.42
C SER A 307 14.25 -12.61 -25.73
N ARG A 308 14.28 -12.70 -24.38
CA ARG A 308 15.48 -12.35 -23.57
C ARG A 308 16.75 -13.04 -24.10
N GLY A 309 16.60 -13.97 -25.05
CA GLY A 309 17.68 -14.65 -25.75
C GLY A 309 18.02 -14.07 -27.12
N GLY A 310 17.28 -13.13 -27.67
CA GLY A 310 17.56 -12.61 -29.03
C GLY A 310 18.97 -12.01 -29.17
N TRP A 311 19.42 -11.28 -28.16
CA TRP A 311 20.77 -10.72 -28.15
C TRP A 311 21.89 -11.78 -28.08
N LEU A 312 21.61 -12.96 -27.47
CA LEU A 312 22.56 -14.08 -27.45
C LEU A 312 22.82 -14.63 -28.85
N TRP A 313 21.82 -14.65 -29.73
CA TRP A 313 22.01 -15.03 -31.13
C TRP A 313 22.86 -14.04 -31.91
N TYR A 314 22.69 -12.74 -31.65
CA TYR A 314 23.56 -11.71 -32.25
C TYR A 314 25.00 -11.80 -31.71
N LEU A 315 25.16 -12.08 -30.44
CA LEU A 315 26.46 -12.27 -29.79
C LEU A 315 27.14 -13.55 -30.30
N ALA A 316 26.41 -14.67 -30.39
CA ALA A 316 26.91 -15.92 -30.94
C ALA A 316 27.30 -15.76 -32.45
N GLY A 317 26.47 -15.06 -33.24
CA GLY A 317 26.74 -14.74 -34.64
C GLY A 317 28.00 -13.85 -34.81
N GLY A 318 28.15 -12.85 -33.94
CA GLY A 318 29.33 -11.98 -33.92
C GLY A 318 30.63 -12.73 -33.60
N ILE A 319 30.60 -13.61 -32.58
CA ILE A 319 31.76 -14.47 -32.24
C ILE A 319 32.11 -15.42 -33.38
N ALA A 320 31.10 -16.04 -34.01
CA ALA A 320 31.30 -16.93 -35.15
C ALA A 320 31.97 -16.20 -36.35
N LEU A 321 31.55 -14.98 -36.66
CA LEU A 321 32.16 -14.16 -37.73
C LEU A 321 33.60 -13.76 -37.40
N ILE A 322 33.91 -13.40 -36.17
CA ILE A 322 35.28 -13.06 -35.74
C ILE A 322 36.18 -14.29 -35.83
N THR A 323 35.73 -15.44 -35.34
CA THR A 323 36.53 -16.70 -35.41
C THR A 323 36.77 -17.12 -36.84
N PHE A 324 35.77 -17.00 -37.71
CA PHE A 324 35.90 -17.28 -39.14
C PHE A 324 36.88 -16.33 -39.83
N GLY A 325 36.82 -15.03 -39.54
CA GLY A 325 37.75 -14.02 -40.02
C GLY A 325 39.23 -14.31 -39.63
N VAL A 326 39.43 -14.68 -38.35
CA VAL A 326 40.78 -15.08 -37.85
C VAL A 326 41.27 -16.36 -38.55
N MET A 327 40.42 -17.32 -38.81
CA MET A 327 40.78 -18.57 -39.47
C MET A 327 41.20 -18.34 -40.94
N ILE A 328 40.46 -17.48 -41.66
CA ILE A 328 40.84 -17.08 -43.05
C ILE A 328 42.18 -16.37 -43.04
N ARG A 329 42.40 -15.42 -42.12
CA ARG A 329 43.66 -14.68 -42.01
C ARG A 329 44.86 -15.60 -41.74
N ARG A 330 44.72 -16.59 -40.85
CA ARG A 330 45.74 -17.60 -40.53
C ARG A 330 46.02 -18.53 -41.71
N ARG A 331 45.02 -18.90 -42.51
CA ARG A 331 45.24 -19.69 -43.75
C ARG A 331 46.01 -18.91 -44.79
N ARG A 332 45.72 -17.62 -45.02
CA ARG A 332 46.46 -16.78 -45.99
C ARG A 332 47.94 -16.60 -45.61
N GLN A 333 48.24 -16.51 -44.30
CA GLN A 333 49.63 -16.37 -43.81
C GLN A 333 50.45 -17.66 -43.90
N ARG A 334 49.84 -18.83 -44.18
CA ARG A 334 50.55 -20.10 -44.36
C ARG A 334 50.83 -20.45 -45.82
N VAL A 335 50.31 -19.65 -46.74
CA VAL A 335 50.46 -19.89 -48.20
C VAL A 335 51.46 -18.86 -48.82
N THR A 336 51.89 -17.88 -48.07
CA THR A 336 53.04 -17.00 -48.38
C THR A 336 54.28 -17.45 -47.64
#